data_e0d3bb0db2b62189268d2dd60db24e17
#
_entry.id   e0d3bb0db2b62189268d2dd60db24e17
#
_cell.length_a   1.000
_cell.length_b   1.000
_cell.length_c   1.000
_cell.angle_alpha   90.00
_cell.angle_beta   90.00
_cell.angle_gamma   90.00
#
_symmetry.space_group_name_H-M   'P 1'
#
loop_
_entity.id
_entity.type
_entity.pdbx_description
1 polymer ?
#
loop_
_entity_poly.entity_id
_entity_poly.type
_entity_poly.pdbx_seq_one_letter_code
_entity_poly.pdbx_strand_id
1 'polypeptide(L)'
;MNTILVREGGMTLRTFSLLKGLPVVDKNGEKIGIVNDLCISEAGIITGLIVQKQRLFKKNVYVALDDVSSFGPDGVIVSGEFEEQIPEVDMLLNKDAMLGRMMLSEIGEELGLLQDVCFLEKMGTIVAYETTDGFFSKNKLIHSEEPPICGKDAIIVSVSKQ
;
A
#
# COMPACT_ATOMS: atom_id res chain seq x y z
N MET A 1 -3.67 13.65 6.71
CA MET A 1 -3.66 13.88 5.26
C MET A 1 -5.02 13.57 4.71
N ASN A 2 -5.59 14.52 4.00
CA ASN A 2 -6.87 14.27 3.35
C ASN A 2 -6.68 13.39 2.15
N THR A 3 -7.61 12.48 1.97
CA THR A 3 -7.57 11.65 0.82
C THR A 3 -7.83 12.43 -0.41
N ILE A 4 -6.87 12.41 -1.23
CA ILE A 4 -7.03 13.00 -2.52
C ILE A 4 -6.83 11.89 -3.53
N LEU A 5 -7.87 11.62 -4.31
CA LEU A 5 -7.72 10.81 -5.50
C LEU A 5 -7.08 11.71 -6.54
N VAL A 6 -5.76 11.64 -6.63
CA VAL A 6 -5.05 12.41 -7.63
C VAL A 6 -4.87 11.56 -8.87
N ARG A 7 -5.24 12.13 -10.02
CA ARG A 7 -5.00 11.47 -11.30
C ARG A 7 -3.70 11.98 -11.88
N GLU A 8 -2.82 11.06 -12.21
CA GLU A 8 -1.59 11.38 -12.88
C GLU A 8 -1.51 10.53 -14.15
N GLY A 9 -1.47 11.15 -15.31
CA GLY A 9 -1.42 10.45 -16.57
C GLY A 9 -2.60 9.52 -16.83
N GLY A 10 -3.79 9.86 -16.32
CA GLY A 10 -4.98 9.02 -16.44
C GLY A 10 -5.09 7.91 -15.41
N MET A 11 -4.10 7.77 -14.52
CA MET A 11 -4.10 6.78 -13.45
C MET A 11 -4.49 7.41 -12.13
N THR A 12 -5.20 6.64 -11.29
CA THR A 12 -5.62 7.09 -9.98
C THR A 12 -4.61 6.63 -8.93
N LEU A 13 -4.26 7.56 -8.05
CA LEU A 13 -3.37 7.29 -6.92
C LEU A 13 -4.19 6.87 -5.71
N ARG A 14 -3.67 5.91 -4.98
CA ARG A 14 -4.31 5.43 -3.74
C ARG A 14 -3.29 5.41 -2.61
N THR A 15 -3.76 5.67 -1.40
CA THR A 15 -2.93 5.56 -0.21
C THR A 15 -3.41 4.40 0.65
N PHE A 16 -2.46 3.75 1.33
CA PHE A 16 -2.80 2.62 2.19
C PHE A 16 -3.72 3.03 3.35
N SER A 17 -3.43 4.16 3.99
CA SER A 17 -4.21 4.60 5.15
C SER A 17 -5.71 4.74 4.84
N LEU A 18 -6.04 5.04 3.61
CA LEU A 18 -7.41 5.24 3.19
C LEU A 18 -8.07 3.97 2.68
N LEU A 19 -7.27 3.03 2.22
CA LEU A 19 -7.77 1.73 1.81
C LEU A 19 -8.03 0.83 3.01
N LYS A 20 -7.20 0.95 4.04
CA LYS A 20 -7.30 0.09 5.22
C LYS A 20 -8.68 0.21 5.86
N GLY A 21 -9.33 -0.93 6.07
CA GLY A 21 -10.65 -0.99 6.68
C GLY A 21 -11.82 -0.84 5.72
N LEU A 22 -11.56 -0.51 4.44
CA LEU A 22 -12.65 -0.42 3.48
C LEU A 22 -13.25 -1.79 3.19
N PRO A 23 -14.58 -1.87 2.99
CA PRO A 23 -15.20 -3.13 2.61
C PRO A 23 -14.77 -3.56 1.22
N VAL A 24 -14.59 -4.86 1.06
CA VAL A 24 -14.27 -5.48 -0.23
C VAL A 24 -15.45 -6.34 -0.63
N VAL A 25 -16.01 -6.05 -1.80
CA VAL A 25 -17.16 -6.79 -2.33
C VAL A 25 -16.83 -7.36 -3.69
N ASP A 26 -17.50 -8.45 -4.05
CA ASP A 26 -17.37 -9.02 -5.38
C ASP A 26 -18.35 -8.36 -6.36
N LYS A 27 -18.36 -8.84 -7.61
CA LYS A 27 -19.22 -8.28 -8.66
C LYS A 27 -20.71 -8.43 -8.40
N ASN A 28 -21.08 -9.36 -7.53
CA ASN A 28 -22.48 -9.57 -7.16
C ASN A 28 -22.90 -8.74 -5.95
N GLY A 29 -21.97 -7.93 -5.43
CA GLY A 29 -22.25 -7.12 -4.25
C GLY A 29 -22.13 -7.89 -2.94
N GLU A 30 -21.57 -9.10 -2.98
CA GLU A 30 -21.34 -9.87 -1.76
C GLU A 30 -20.06 -9.44 -1.09
N LYS A 31 -20.13 -9.19 0.21
CA LYS A 31 -18.97 -8.76 0.97
C LYS A 31 -18.01 -9.92 1.21
N ILE A 32 -16.76 -9.74 0.81
CA ILE A 32 -15.68 -10.70 1.06
C ILE A 32 -15.03 -10.43 2.42
N GLY A 33 -14.79 -9.18 2.73
CA GLY A 33 -14.16 -8.78 3.97
C GLY A 33 -13.78 -7.30 3.96
N ILE A 34 -12.69 -6.97 4.63
CA ILE A 34 -12.15 -5.62 4.68
C ILE A 34 -10.69 -5.62 4.28
N VAL A 35 -10.22 -4.49 3.73
CA VAL A 35 -8.79 -4.34 3.42
C VAL A 35 -8.01 -4.30 4.73
N ASN A 36 -7.05 -5.19 4.88
CA ASN A 36 -6.25 -5.33 6.10
C ASN A 36 -4.79 -4.92 5.90
N ASP A 37 -4.23 -5.17 4.73
CA ASP A 37 -2.83 -4.89 4.45
C ASP A 37 -2.59 -4.82 2.94
N LEU A 38 -1.38 -4.43 2.55
CA LEU A 38 -0.90 -4.46 1.17
C LEU A 38 0.32 -5.37 1.08
N CYS A 39 0.46 -6.06 -0.04
CA CYS A 39 1.63 -6.87 -0.34
C CYS A 39 2.59 -6.07 -1.21
N ILE A 40 3.86 -6.10 -0.86
CA ILE A 40 4.95 -5.46 -1.61
C ILE A 40 5.92 -6.53 -2.04
N SER A 41 6.25 -6.58 -3.33
CA SER A 41 7.22 -7.55 -3.87
C SER A 41 8.65 -7.13 -3.54
N GLU A 42 9.60 -8.04 -3.78
CA GLU A 42 11.03 -7.74 -3.66
C GLU A 42 11.45 -6.58 -4.58
N ALA A 43 10.74 -6.40 -5.68
CA ALA A 43 11.00 -5.29 -6.60
C ALA A 43 10.44 -3.95 -6.10
N GLY A 44 9.80 -3.90 -4.93
CA GLY A 44 9.27 -2.67 -4.37
C GLY A 44 7.96 -2.22 -4.99
N ILE A 45 7.17 -3.16 -5.49
CA ILE A 45 5.90 -2.87 -6.17
C ILE A 45 4.75 -3.50 -5.38
N ILE A 46 3.65 -2.76 -5.24
CA ILE A 46 2.43 -3.28 -4.63
C ILE A 46 1.86 -4.33 -5.58
N THR A 47 1.69 -5.55 -5.09
CA THR A 47 1.20 -6.67 -5.89
C THR A 47 -0.26 -7.00 -5.66
N GLY A 48 -0.78 -6.66 -4.49
CA GLY A 48 -2.15 -6.99 -4.15
C GLY A 48 -2.54 -6.55 -2.76
N LEU A 49 -3.75 -6.92 -2.40
CA LEU A 49 -4.36 -6.60 -1.12
C LEU A 49 -4.46 -7.84 -0.26
N ILE A 50 -4.32 -7.66 1.03
CA ILE A 50 -4.73 -8.66 2.02
C ILE A 50 -6.11 -8.26 2.51
N VAL A 51 -7.06 -9.14 2.33
CA VAL A 51 -8.45 -8.94 2.74
C VAL A 51 -8.74 -9.86 3.91
N GLN A 52 -9.17 -9.28 5.02
CA GLN A 52 -9.56 -10.05 6.19
C GLN A 52 -11.04 -10.40 6.09
N LYS A 53 -11.33 -11.70 6.03
CA LYS A 53 -12.70 -12.18 6.04
C LYS A 53 -13.27 -12.04 7.45
N GLN A 54 -14.43 -11.43 7.53
CA GLN A 54 -15.10 -11.20 8.81
C GLN A 54 -16.17 -12.26 9.05
N ARG A 55 -15.73 -13.46 9.41
CA ARG A 55 -16.61 -14.55 9.81
C ARG A 55 -16.15 -15.04 11.20
N LEU A 56 -16.69 -16.17 11.65
CA LEU A 56 -16.36 -16.76 12.94
C LEU A 56 -14.85 -16.89 13.16
N PHE A 57 -14.12 -17.18 12.10
CA PHE A 57 -12.67 -17.21 12.15
C PHE A 57 -12.13 -16.13 11.21
N LYS A 58 -11.39 -15.18 11.77
CA LYS A 58 -10.74 -14.16 10.94
C LYS A 58 -9.65 -14.82 10.11
N LYS A 59 -9.84 -14.78 8.82
CA LYS A 59 -8.92 -15.38 7.86
C LYS A 59 -8.53 -14.33 6.82
N ASN A 60 -7.25 -14.27 6.51
CA ASN A 60 -6.74 -13.36 5.49
C ASN A 60 -6.65 -14.08 4.15
N VAL A 61 -7.07 -13.40 3.09
CA VAL A 61 -6.91 -13.88 1.73
C VAL A 61 -6.19 -12.82 0.91
N TYR A 62 -5.51 -13.27 -0.14
CA TYR A 62 -4.77 -12.40 -1.03
C TYR A 62 -5.58 -12.15 -2.30
N VAL A 63 -5.69 -10.87 -2.68
CA VAL A 63 -6.32 -10.46 -3.93
C VAL A 63 -5.28 -9.69 -4.74
N ALA A 64 -4.88 -10.25 -5.89
CA ALA A 64 -3.93 -9.57 -6.78
C ALA A 64 -4.53 -8.28 -7.32
N LEU A 65 -3.68 -7.30 -7.63
CA LEU A 65 -4.17 -6.03 -8.19
C LEU A 65 -4.97 -6.23 -9.48
N ASP A 66 -4.58 -7.21 -10.30
CA ASP A 66 -5.30 -7.52 -11.55
C ASP A 66 -6.74 -8.00 -11.30
N ASP A 67 -7.02 -8.49 -10.11
CA ASP A 67 -8.34 -8.95 -9.73
C ASP A 67 -9.18 -7.88 -9.04
N VAL A 68 -8.62 -6.69 -8.88
CA VAL A 68 -9.36 -5.53 -8.37
C VAL A 68 -9.99 -4.81 -9.56
N SER A 69 -11.32 -4.78 -9.59
CA SER A 69 -12.06 -4.12 -10.66
C SER A 69 -12.14 -2.62 -10.43
N SER A 70 -12.28 -2.19 -9.18
CA SER A 70 -12.41 -0.78 -8.86
C SER A 70 -11.96 -0.48 -7.43
N PHE A 71 -11.18 0.57 -7.29
CA PHE A 71 -10.85 1.16 -6.00
C PHE A 71 -11.73 2.39 -5.82
N GLY A 72 -12.78 2.26 -5.05
CA GLY A 72 -13.66 3.39 -4.76
C GLY A 72 -13.27 4.11 -3.48
N PRO A 73 -13.88 5.27 -3.21
CA PRO A 73 -13.61 6.01 -1.97
C PRO A 73 -14.18 5.32 -0.73
N ASP A 74 -15.22 4.50 -0.89
CA ASP A 74 -15.91 3.86 0.22
C ASP A 74 -15.85 2.33 0.19
N GLY A 75 -15.24 1.75 -0.82
CA GLY A 75 -15.15 0.30 -0.95
C GLY A 75 -14.32 -0.12 -2.14
N VAL A 76 -13.93 -1.38 -2.14
CA VAL A 76 -13.14 -1.99 -3.20
C VAL A 76 -13.97 -3.10 -3.84
N ILE A 77 -14.05 -3.08 -5.17
CA ILE A 77 -14.77 -4.12 -5.92
C ILE A 77 -13.75 -5.04 -6.58
N VAL A 78 -13.90 -6.33 -6.35
CA VAL A 78 -12.98 -7.35 -6.88
C VAL A 78 -13.71 -8.33 -7.78
N SER A 79 -12.97 -9.07 -8.60
CA SER A 79 -13.53 -10.04 -9.54
C SER A 79 -14.17 -11.25 -8.87
N GLY A 80 -13.80 -11.50 -7.62
CA GLY A 80 -14.18 -12.72 -6.91
C GLY A 80 -13.06 -13.75 -6.85
N GLU A 81 -12.00 -13.52 -7.60
CA GLU A 81 -10.82 -14.39 -7.56
C GLU A 81 -9.92 -13.96 -6.41
N PHE A 82 -9.57 -14.91 -5.56
CA PHE A 82 -8.62 -14.65 -4.48
C PHE A 82 -7.89 -15.94 -4.11
N GLU A 83 -6.73 -15.78 -3.49
CA GLU A 83 -5.92 -16.89 -3.02
C GLU A 83 -5.86 -16.89 -1.50
N GLU A 84 -5.92 -18.10 -0.93
CA GLU A 84 -5.84 -18.25 0.52
C GLU A 84 -4.42 -18.12 1.05
N GLN A 85 -3.42 -18.22 0.18
CA GLN A 85 -2.03 -18.07 0.57
C GLN A 85 -1.44 -16.79 0.04
N ILE A 86 -0.74 -16.08 0.93
CA ILE A 86 -0.01 -14.86 0.58
C ILE A 86 1.30 -15.29 -0.08
N PRO A 87 1.72 -14.63 -1.19
CA PRO A 87 3.01 -14.94 -1.81
C PRO A 87 4.15 -14.85 -0.79
N GLU A 88 4.93 -15.92 -0.63
CA GLU A 88 5.97 -16.02 0.39
C GLU A 88 7.07 -14.98 0.26
N VAL A 89 7.37 -14.56 -0.96
CA VAL A 89 8.43 -13.60 -1.24
C VAL A 89 8.00 -12.16 -1.03
N ASP A 90 6.71 -11.94 -0.85
CA ASP A 90 6.19 -10.58 -0.65
C ASP A 90 6.24 -10.20 0.83
N MET A 91 6.42 -8.90 1.07
CA MET A 91 6.33 -8.32 2.40
C MET A 91 4.96 -7.67 2.58
N LEU A 92 4.47 -7.68 3.80
CA LEU A 92 3.24 -6.98 4.16
C LEU A 92 3.57 -5.62 4.76
N LEU A 93 2.95 -4.59 4.24
CA LEU A 93 3.25 -3.20 4.62
C LEU A 93 3.11 -2.96 6.12
N ASN A 94 2.02 -3.43 6.69
CA ASN A 94 1.75 -3.22 8.12
C ASN A 94 2.26 -4.38 8.99
N LYS A 95 1.90 -5.61 8.63
CA LYS A 95 2.25 -6.78 9.45
C LYS A 95 3.76 -6.99 9.58
N ASP A 96 4.52 -6.77 8.50
CA ASP A 96 5.96 -6.93 8.51
C ASP A 96 6.70 -5.66 8.94
N ALA A 97 5.95 -4.71 9.52
CA ALA A 97 6.49 -3.49 10.11
C ALA A 97 7.32 -2.63 9.16
N MET A 98 6.90 -2.54 7.91
CA MET A 98 7.45 -1.55 7.00
C MET A 98 6.98 -0.16 7.40
N LEU A 99 5.71 -0.03 7.82
CA LEU A 99 5.24 1.20 8.46
C LEU A 99 5.98 1.38 9.78
N GLY A 100 6.51 2.57 10.00
CA GLY A 100 7.34 2.90 11.15
C GLY A 100 8.82 2.67 10.93
N ARG A 101 9.22 2.05 9.80
CA ARG A 101 10.62 1.80 9.51
C ARG A 101 11.30 3.08 9.03
N MET A 102 12.58 3.23 9.36
CA MET A 102 13.38 4.38 8.92
C MET A 102 13.52 4.40 7.41
N MET A 103 13.40 5.59 6.83
CA MET A 103 13.65 5.79 5.41
C MET A 103 14.90 6.63 5.21
N LEU A 104 15.73 6.19 4.28
CA LEU A 104 16.96 6.87 3.90
C LEU A 104 16.91 7.18 2.40
N SER A 105 17.49 8.32 2.02
CA SER A 105 17.75 8.58 0.61
C SER A 105 18.93 7.71 0.16
N GLU A 106 19.15 7.61 -1.14
CA GLU A 106 20.25 6.83 -1.69
C GLU A 106 21.64 7.40 -1.35
N ILE A 107 21.72 8.63 -0.83
CA ILE A 107 22.96 9.21 -0.35
C ILE A 107 23.06 9.17 1.19
N GLY A 108 22.15 8.44 1.83
CA GLY A 108 22.21 8.23 3.27
C GLY A 108 21.57 9.29 4.12
N GLU A 109 20.77 10.19 3.54
CA GLU A 109 20.05 11.18 4.34
C GLU A 109 18.82 10.56 4.98
N GLU A 110 18.59 10.88 6.24
CA GLU A 110 17.43 10.42 6.97
C GLU A 110 16.19 11.18 6.51
N LEU A 111 15.17 10.45 6.05
CA LEU A 111 13.94 11.03 5.54
C LEU A 111 12.77 10.93 6.53
N GLY A 112 12.97 10.22 7.63
CA GLY A 112 11.96 10.01 8.65
C GLY A 112 11.48 8.57 8.70
N LEU A 113 10.38 8.36 9.41
CA LEU A 113 9.77 7.04 9.56
C LEU A 113 8.59 6.93 8.59
N LEU A 114 8.48 5.80 7.91
CA LEU A 114 7.40 5.58 6.95
C LEU A 114 6.05 5.54 7.65
N GLN A 115 5.11 6.39 7.20
CA GLN A 115 3.74 6.43 7.72
C GLN A 115 2.72 5.92 6.73
N ASP A 116 2.93 6.17 5.44
CA ASP A 116 1.97 5.80 4.42
C ASP A 116 2.67 5.71 3.06
N VAL A 117 2.07 4.97 2.15
CA VAL A 117 2.52 4.88 0.76
C VAL A 117 1.40 5.30 -0.17
N CYS A 118 1.79 5.93 -1.27
CA CYS A 118 0.88 6.31 -2.33
C CYS A 118 1.31 5.56 -3.60
N PHE A 119 0.38 4.84 -4.20
CA PHE A 119 0.69 4.00 -5.35
C PHE A 119 -0.34 4.14 -6.47
N LEU A 120 0.06 3.78 -7.67
CA LEU A 120 -0.82 3.73 -8.84
C LEU A 120 -1.67 2.48 -8.77
N GLU A 121 -2.99 2.63 -8.77
CA GLU A 121 -3.93 1.55 -8.46
C GLU A 121 -3.87 0.34 -9.40
N LYS A 122 -3.46 0.52 -10.65
CA LYS A 122 -3.40 -0.59 -11.60
C LYS A 122 -2.02 -1.21 -11.74
N MET A 123 -0.99 -0.42 -11.52
CA MET A 123 0.39 -0.87 -11.70
C MET A 123 1.09 -1.27 -10.40
N GLY A 124 0.60 -0.75 -9.29
CA GLY A 124 1.23 -0.99 -8.00
C GLY A 124 2.52 -0.21 -7.78
N THR A 125 2.89 0.66 -8.71
CA THR A 125 4.09 1.49 -8.57
C THR A 125 3.90 2.48 -7.44
N ILE A 126 4.81 2.49 -6.47
CA ILE A 126 4.77 3.46 -5.39
C ILE A 126 5.40 4.75 -5.92
N VAL A 127 4.68 5.87 -5.81
CA VAL A 127 5.13 7.16 -6.35
C VAL A 127 5.40 8.18 -5.27
N ALA A 128 4.92 7.95 -4.06
CA ALA A 128 5.15 8.86 -2.94
C ALA A 128 5.06 8.14 -1.61
N TYR A 129 5.72 8.72 -0.63
CA TYR A 129 5.74 8.20 0.74
C TYR A 129 5.42 9.35 1.68
N GLU A 130 4.64 9.07 2.72
CA GLU A 130 4.46 10.01 3.81
C GLU A 130 5.35 9.57 4.95
N THR A 131 6.17 10.49 5.47
CA THR A 131 7.09 10.20 6.57
C THR A 131 6.87 11.15 7.73
N THR A 132 7.29 10.73 8.90
CA THR A 132 7.26 11.56 10.11
C THR A 132 8.57 11.38 10.88
N ASP A 133 8.93 12.36 11.70
CA ASP A 133 10.08 12.22 12.61
C ASP A 133 9.67 11.56 13.94
N GLY A 134 8.39 11.24 14.08
CA GLY A 134 7.89 10.55 15.27
C GLY A 134 7.52 11.48 16.44
N PHE A 135 7.67 12.79 16.27
CA PHE A 135 7.36 13.78 17.31
C PHE A 135 6.23 14.70 16.88
N PHE A 136 6.42 15.99 17.06
CA PHE A 136 5.38 17.00 16.80
C PHE A 136 5.44 17.63 15.43
N SER A 137 6.36 17.21 14.60
CA SER A 137 6.49 17.80 13.27
C SER A 137 5.42 17.29 12.33
N LYS A 138 5.16 18.08 11.31
CA LYS A 138 4.22 17.70 10.26
C LYS A 138 4.82 16.56 9.43
N ASN A 139 3.95 15.71 8.91
CA ASN A 139 4.36 14.68 8.00
C ASN A 139 4.91 15.30 6.72
N LYS A 140 5.93 14.66 6.18
CA LYS A 140 6.53 15.08 4.92
C LYS A 140 6.08 14.12 3.81
N LEU A 141 5.93 14.66 2.62
CA LEU A 141 5.65 13.86 1.43
C LEU A 141 6.93 13.74 0.61
N ILE A 142 7.36 12.52 0.37
CA ILE A 142 8.56 12.21 -0.40
C ILE A 142 8.13 11.59 -1.73
N HIS A 143 8.50 12.22 -2.84
CA HIS A 143 8.23 11.68 -4.17
C HIS A 143 9.41 10.86 -4.67
N SER A 144 9.12 9.75 -5.32
CA SER A 144 10.14 8.89 -5.91
C SER A 144 9.62 8.31 -7.22
N GLU A 145 10.48 8.29 -8.22
CA GLU A 145 10.15 7.71 -9.53
C GLU A 145 10.62 6.27 -9.66
N GLU A 146 11.44 5.80 -8.72
CA GLU A 146 11.98 4.46 -8.74
C GLU A 146 11.45 3.63 -7.58
N PRO A 147 11.35 2.30 -7.75
CA PRO A 147 10.91 1.44 -6.66
C PRO A 147 11.85 1.54 -5.45
N PRO A 148 11.31 1.44 -4.23
CA PRO A 148 12.13 1.46 -3.03
C PRO A 148 12.91 0.15 -2.88
N ILE A 149 14.02 0.24 -2.15
CA ILE A 149 14.72 -0.95 -1.68
C ILE A 149 14.22 -1.19 -0.26
N CYS A 150 13.49 -2.28 -0.07
CA CYS A 150 12.88 -2.61 1.22
C CYS A 150 13.82 -3.52 2.00
N GLY A 151 14.73 -2.91 2.77
CA GLY A 151 15.66 -3.66 3.60
C GLY A 151 15.06 -4.01 4.95
N LYS A 152 15.76 -4.86 5.67
CA LYS A 152 15.33 -5.32 7.00
C LYS A 152 15.24 -4.18 8.01
N ASP A 153 16.19 -3.26 7.98
CA ASP A 153 16.27 -2.19 8.98
C ASP A 153 15.93 -0.82 8.44
N ALA A 154 15.96 -0.64 7.13
CA ALA A 154 15.68 0.64 6.51
C ALA A 154 15.11 0.45 5.11
N ILE A 155 14.35 1.45 4.67
CA ILE A 155 13.84 1.53 3.31
C ILE A 155 14.64 2.63 2.61
N ILE A 156 15.24 2.28 1.47
CA ILE A 156 16.06 3.24 0.71
C ILE A 156 15.27 3.69 -0.51
N VAL A 157 15.16 4.99 -0.69
CA VAL A 157 14.41 5.57 -1.80
C VAL A 157 15.26 6.56 -2.58
N SER A 158 14.98 6.64 -3.87
CA SER A 158 15.57 7.63 -4.76
C SER A 158 14.65 8.85 -4.76
N VAL A 159 15.12 9.94 -4.17
CA VAL A 159 14.27 11.13 -4.01
C VAL A 159 14.26 11.93 -5.30
N SER A 160 13.05 12.22 -5.79
CA SER A 160 12.89 13.07 -6.96
C SER A 160 13.24 14.51 -6.61
N LYS A 161 14.09 15.11 -7.43
CA LYS A 161 14.39 16.54 -7.30
C LYS A 161 13.25 17.33 -7.93
N GLN A 162 12.77 18.29 -7.19
CA GLN A 162 11.80 19.23 -7.70
C GLN A 162 12.50 20.41 -8.36
#